data_384df236c8292f9028d57341f706eb05
#
_entry.id   384df236c8292f9028d57341f706eb05
#
_cell.length_a   1.000
_cell.length_b   1.000
_cell.length_c   1.000
_cell.angle_alpha   90.00
_cell.angle_beta   90.00
_cell.angle_gamma   90.00
#
_symmetry.space_group_name_H-M   'P 1'
#
loop_
_entity.id
_entity.type
_entity.pdbx_description
1 polymer ?
#
loop_
_entity_poly.entity_id
_entity_poly.type
_entity_poly.pdbx_seq_one_letter_code
_entity_poly.pdbx_strand_id
1 'polypeptide(L)'
;MKKLFQILAKINFSFFRNISLKDIYKTITDANVKETRKSFVLLWIIVSFTVFIVIWASVSEINQVVRANGEVTPESQVHMIQTNLTGPIEEVNIKLGDKIEKDDIIFTIARSNYFKAYLSTVEEVEARKQKVLILEDLFNKGAESQMRVIDEKLLLIDAQKRLNTATTAYNYSEVKSSVTGTVSIVN
;
A
#
# COMPACT_ATOMS: atom_id res chain seq x y z
N MET A 1 18.07 -2.67 27.51
CA MET A 1 19.41 -2.11 27.81
C MET A 1 19.45 -1.00 28.88
N LYS A 2 18.42 -0.14 29.02
CA LYS A 2 18.42 0.93 30.06
C LYS A 2 18.37 0.46 31.52
N LYS A 3 17.81 -0.72 31.82
CA LYS A 3 17.71 -1.24 33.20
C LYS A 3 19.03 -1.81 33.76
N LEU A 4 19.90 -2.36 32.91
CA LEU A 4 21.22 -2.89 33.32
C LEU A 4 22.20 -1.75 33.66
N PHE A 5 22.11 -0.64 32.95
CA PHE A 5 22.95 0.54 33.21
C PHE A 5 22.60 1.23 34.55
N GLN A 6 21.34 1.19 34.95
CA GLN A 6 20.90 1.73 36.27
C GLN A 6 21.32 0.85 37.46
N ILE A 7 21.50 -0.46 37.25
CA ILE A 7 21.96 -1.36 38.31
C ILE A 7 23.48 -1.21 38.52
N LEU A 8 24.24 -1.03 37.46
CA LEU A 8 25.70 -0.78 37.52
C LEU A 8 26.02 0.61 38.12
N ALA A 9 25.18 1.60 37.93
CA ALA A 9 25.35 2.92 38.53
C ALA A 9 25.05 2.97 40.04
N LYS A 10 24.40 1.91 40.60
CA LYS A 10 24.05 1.80 42.00
C LYS A 10 25.07 1.02 42.83
N ILE A 11 26.11 0.46 42.20
CA ILE A 11 27.27 -0.06 42.89
C ILE A 11 28.01 1.14 43.46
N ASN A 12 27.89 1.24 44.77
CA ASN A 12 28.33 2.39 45.57
C ASN A 12 29.84 2.55 45.43
N PHE A 13 30.25 3.41 44.49
CA PHE A 13 31.65 3.77 44.26
C PHE A 13 32.31 4.44 45.47
N SER A 14 31.51 4.70 46.55
CA SER A 14 32.00 5.26 47.77
C SER A 14 32.87 4.27 48.58
N PHE A 15 32.74 2.97 48.34
CA PHE A 15 33.55 1.94 49.03
C PHE A 15 35.02 1.97 48.55
N PHE A 16 35.24 2.31 47.27
CA PHE A 16 36.59 2.37 46.70
C PHE A 16 37.35 3.66 47.04
N ARG A 17 36.67 4.74 47.44
CA ARG A 17 37.27 6.04 47.67
C ARG A 17 37.99 6.17 49.02
N ASN A 18 37.72 5.25 49.96
CA ASN A 18 38.26 5.37 51.33
C ASN A 18 39.35 4.34 51.64
N ILE A 19 39.75 3.54 50.65
CA ILE A 19 40.87 2.61 50.83
C ILE A 19 42.15 3.40 50.48
N SER A 20 42.83 3.93 51.45
CA SER A 20 44.11 4.55 51.23
C SER A 20 45.12 3.51 50.79
N LEU A 21 45.82 3.74 49.70
CA LEU A 21 46.92 2.88 49.22
C LEU A 21 47.96 2.60 50.32
N LYS A 22 48.08 3.52 51.29
CA LYS A 22 48.95 3.35 52.47
C LYS A 22 48.46 2.27 53.41
N ASP A 23 47.14 2.09 53.59
CA ASP A 23 46.58 1.06 54.48
C ASP A 23 46.71 -0.34 53.85
N ILE A 24 46.58 -0.46 52.51
CA ILE A 24 46.86 -1.69 51.77
C ILE A 24 48.33 -2.06 51.91
N TYR A 25 49.23 -1.08 51.72
CA TYR A 25 50.67 -1.32 51.82
C TYR A 25 51.07 -1.77 53.22
N LYS A 26 50.51 -1.18 54.28
CA LYS A 26 50.75 -1.51 55.67
C LYS A 26 50.27 -2.90 56.04
N THR A 27 49.06 -3.28 55.59
CA THR A 27 48.51 -4.61 55.81
C THR A 27 49.30 -5.71 55.12
N ILE A 28 49.88 -5.42 53.94
CA ILE A 28 50.75 -6.34 53.20
C ILE A 28 52.12 -6.51 53.86
N THR A 29 52.63 -5.44 54.51
CA THR A 29 53.97 -5.45 55.12
C THR A 29 53.98 -6.04 56.52
N ASP A 30 52.89 -5.97 57.27
CA ASP A 30 52.74 -6.51 58.64
C ASP A 30 52.26 -8.01 58.69
N ALA A 31 51.89 -8.58 57.54
CA ALA A 31 51.58 -10.01 57.39
C ALA A 31 52.88 -10.84 57.52
N ASN A 32 53.05 -11.47 58.66
CA ASN A 32 54.14 -12.30 59.10
C ASN A 32 54.59 -13.33 58.05
N VAL A 33 55.80 -13.15 57.53
CA VAL A 33 56.37 -13.70 56.24
C VAL A 33 56.64 -15.22 56.31
N LYS A 34 56.22 -15.96 57.32
CA LYS A 34 56.60 -17.39 57.48
C LYS A 34 55.59 -18.46 57.02
N GLU A 35 54.34 -18.13 56.76
CA GLU A 35 53.34 -19.09 56.21
C GLU A 35 52.81 -18.78 54.79
N THR A 36 53.35 -17.77 54.17
CA THR A 36 52.72 -17.10 52.99
C THR A 36 53.09 -17.61 51.63
N ARG A 37 54.01 -18.58 51.49
CA ARG A 37 54.37 -19.05 50.12
C ARG A 37 53.19 -19.71 49.41
N LYS A 38 52.37 -20.48 50.12
CA LYS A 38 51.21 -21.14 49.50
C LYS A 38 50.09 -20.14 49.21
N SER A 39 49.85 -19.19 50.09
CA SER A 39 48.85 -18.13 49.92
C SER A 39 49.23 -17.14 48.78
N PHE A 40 50.55 -16.89 48.65
CA PHE A 40 51.05 -16.01 47.56
C PHE A 40 50.90 -16.66 46.17
N VAL A 41 51.13 -17.96 46.10
CA VAL A 41 50.93 -18.76 44.90
C VAL A 41 49.45 -18.77 44.53
N LEU A 42 48.54 -18.96 45.49
CA LEU A 42 47.12 -18.95 45.26
C LEU A 42 46.61 -17.56 44.76
N LEU A 43 47.13 -16.47 45.35
CA LEU A 43 46.81 -15.11 44.91
C LEU A 43 47.29 -14.89 43.45
N TRP A 44 48.46 -15.29 43.07
CA TRP A 44 48.98 -15.18 41.71
C TRP A 44 48.16 -16.04 40.70
N ILE A 45 47.65 -17.18 41.10
CA ILE A 45 46.77 -18.02 40.26
C ILE A 45 45.46 -17.26 40.02
N ILE A 46 44.86 -16.68 41.04
CA ILE A 46 43.61 -15.93 40.93
C ILE A 46 43.80 -14.68 40.01
N VAL A 47 44.86 -13.92 40.23
CA VAL A 47 45.17 -12.74 39.41
C VAL A 47 45.42 -13.17 37.94
N SER A 48 46.20 -14.18 37.72
CA SER A 48 46.48 -14.69 36.38
C SER A 48 45.22 -15.16 35.67
N PHE A 49 44.33 -15.85 36.36
CA PHE A 49 43.04 -16.31 35.85
C PHE A 49 42.08 -15.15 35.52
N THR A 50 42.07 -14.14 36.37
CA THR A 50 41.26 -12.95 36.12
C THR A 50 41.74 -12.17 34.90
N VAL A 51 43.07 -12.01 34.75
CA VAL A 51 43.67 -11.35 33.57
C VAL A 51 43.40 -12.16 32.33
N PHE A 52 43.49 -13.50 32.40
CA PHE A 52 43.17 -14.39 31.27
C PHE A 52 41.70 -14.22 30.83
N ILE A 53 40.73 -14.17 31.76
CA ILE A 53 39.31 -13.96 31.44
C ILE A 53 39.10 -12.61 30.75
N VAL A 54 39.75 -11.54 31.25
CA VAL A 54 39.63 -10.20 30.66
C VAL A 54 40.17 -10.17 29.23
N ILE A 55 41.33 -10.78 29.02
CA ILE A 55 41.94 -10.88 27.67
C ILE A 55 41.03 -11.72 26.74
N TRP A 56 40.54 -12.87 27.23
CA TRP A 56 39.65 -13.72 26.45
C TRP A 56 38.34 -13.01 26.09
N ALA A 57 37.74 -12.29 27.05
CA ALA A 57 36.51 -11.52 26.81
C ALA A 57 36.72 -10.34 25.85
N SER A 58 37.93 -9.78 25.80
CA SER A 58 38.27 -8.68 24.88
C SER A 58 38.45 -9.15 23.44
N VAL A 59 38.82 -10.41 23.24
CA VAL A 59 39.04 -10.99 21.89
C VAL A 59 37.81 -11.77 21.42
N SER A 60 36.87 -12.07 22.32
CA SER A 60 35.68 -12.82 21.99
C SER A 60 34.69 -11.98 21.15
N GLU A 61 34.55 -12.29 19.90
CA GLU A 61 33.54 -11.68 19.01
C GLU A 61 32.19 -12.35 19.23
N ILE A 62 31.19 -11.57 19.57
CA ILE A 62 29.81 -12.02 19.70
C ILE A 62 29.07 -11.69 18.41
N ASN A 63 28.77 -12.70 17.61
CA ASN A 63 27.92 -12.54 16.44
C ASN A 63 26.48 -12.22 16.87
N GLN A 64 26.06 -10.97 16.72
CA GLN A 64 24.68 -10.58 16.90
C GLN A 64 23.90 -10.86 15.61
N VAL A 65 23.05 -11.87 15.63
CA VAL A 65 22.12 -12.13 14.54
C VAL A 65 20.85 -11.31 14.80
N VAL A 66 20.70 -10.23 14.04
CA VAL A 66 19.46 -9.46 13.99
C VAL A 66 18.54 -10.14 12.98
N ARG A 67 17.45 -10.72 13.45
CA ARG A 67 16.38 -11.21 12.58
C ARG A 67 15.41 -10.05 12.34
N ALA A 68 15.38 -9.53 11.13
CA ALA A 68 14.37 -8.61 10.68
C ALA A 68 13.39 -9.37 9.79
N ASN A 69 12.10 -9.26 10.08
CA ASN A 69 11.05 -9.69 9.15
C ASN A 69 10.88 -8.55 8.15
N GLY A 70 11.26 -8.79 6.91
CA GLY A 70 11.04 -7.87 5.80
C GLY A 70 9.92 -8.43 4.92
N GLU A 71 8.95 -7.59 4.59
CA GLU A 71 7.96 -7.86 3.54
C GLU A 71 8.46 -7.20 2.26
N VAL A 72 8.57 -8.00 1.20
CA VAL A 72 8.93 -7.47 -0.12
C VAL A 72 7.66 -6.89 -0.73
N THR A 73 7.50 -5.58 -0.64
CA THR A 73 6.46 -4.88 -1.36
C THR A 73 6.96 -4.54 -2.76
N PRO A 74 6.24 -4.89 -3.83
CA PRO A 74 6.61 -4.48 -5.18
C PRO A 74 6.56 -2.95 -5.27
N GLU A 75 7.53 -2.35 -5.93
CA GLU A 75 7.63 -0.89 -6.14
C GLU A 75 6.51 -0.40 -7.08
N SER A 76 5.92 -1.28 -7.87
CA SER A 76 4.80 -1.00 -8.76
C SER A 76 3.48 -0.98 -7.99
N GLN A 77 2.72 0.09 -8.15
CA GLN A 77 1.37 0.21 -7.60
C GLN A 77 0.43 -0.77 -8.29
N VAL A 78 -0.38 -1.50 -7.52
CA VAL A 78 -1.44 -2.35 -8.05
C VAL A 78 -2.65 -1.47 -8.33
N HIS A 79 -3.02 -1.36 -9.61
CA HIS A 79 -4.23 -0.69 -10.05
C HIS A 79 -5.35 -1.70 -10.24
N MET A 80 -6.46 -1.50 -9.53
CA MET A 80 -7.66 -2.32 -9.68
C MET A 80 -8.59 -1.67 -10.70
N ILE A 81 -8.89 -2.40 -11.77
CA ILE A 81 -9.81 -1.94 -12.83
C ILE A 81 -11.16 -2.59 -12.57
N GLN A 82 -12.18 -1.75 -12.42
CA GLN A 82 -13.56 -2.16 -12.11
C GLN A 82 -14.55 -1.46 -13.04
N THR A 83 -15.72 -2.05 -13.20
CA THR A 83 -16.84 -1.46 -13.92
C THR A 83 -18.05 -1.27 -13.01
N ASN A 84 -18.86 -0.25 -13.31
CA ASN A 84 -20.12 0.00 -12.62
C ASN A 84 -21.33 -0.57 -13.41
N LEU A 85 -21.07 -1.19 -14.57
CA LEU A 85 -22.15 -1.78 -15.37
C LEU A 85 -22.45 -3.20 -14.91
N THR A 86 -23.74 -3.56 -15.02
CA THR A 86 -24.23 -4.90 -14.70
C THR A 86 -24.58 -5.64 -15.98
N GLY A 87 -24.09 -6.86 -16.10
CA GLY A 87 -24.42 -7.70 -17.25
C GLY A 87 -23.44 -8.86 -17.41
N PRO A 88 -23.73 -9.77 -18.35
CA PRO A 88 -22.81 -10.85 -18.68
C PRO A 88 -21.54 -10.27 -19.34
N ILE A 89 -20.40 -10.86 -19.02
CA ILE A 89 -19.14 -10.61 -19.72
C ILE A 89 -19.26 -11.32 -21.07
N GLU A 90 -19.13 -10.58 -22.17
CA GLU A 90 -19.20 -11.16 -23.52
C GLU A 90 -17.82 -11.62 -24.00
N GLU A 91 -16.78 -10.86 -23.70
CA GLU A 91 -15.42 -11.15 -24.15
C GLU A 91 -14.39 -10.69 -23.14
N VAL A 92 -13.36 -11.50 -22.94
CA VAL A 92 -12.18 -11.17 -22.10
C VAL A 92 -10.94 -11.25 -22.98
N ASN A 93 -10.26 -10.13 -23.16
CA ASN A 93 -9.14 -10.00 -24.11
C ASN A 93 -7.76 -10.10 -23.43
N ILE A 94 -7.73 -10.36 -22.12
CA ILE A 94 -6.49 -10.42 -21.35
C ILE A 94 -6.33 -11.75 -20.63
N LYS A 95 -5.07 -12.11 -20.39
CA LYS A 95 -4.67 -13.27 -19.58
C LYS A 95 -3.69 -12.83 -18.50
N LEU A 96 -3.56 -13.68 -17.48
CA LEU A 96 -2.55 -13.49 -16.45
C LEU A 96 -1.14 -13.43 -17.09
N GLY A 97 -0.39 -12.38 -16.76
CA GLY A 97 0.96 -12.15 -17.28
C GLY A 97 1.03 -11.32 -18.56
N ASP A 98 -0.10 -10.99 -19.19
CA ASP A 98 -0.12 -10.14 -20.40
C ASP A 98 0.34 -8.72 -20.07
N LYS A 99 1.06 -8.12 -20.99
CA LYS A 99 1.38 -6.70 -20.98
C LYS A 99 0.24 -5.94 -21.64
N ILE A 100 -0.27 -4.93 -20.97
CA ILE A 100 -1.34 -4.06 -21.45
C ILE A 100 -0.83 -2.62 -21.51
N GLU A 101 -1.29 -1.90 -22.50
CA GLU A 101 -1.07 -0.47 -22.64
C GLU A 101 -2.31 0.31 -22.18
N LYS A 102 -2.11 1.60 -21.96
CA LYS A 102 -3.24 2.48 -21.65
C LYS A 102 -4.22 2.48 -22.82
N ASP A 103 -5.52 2.45 -22.52
CA ASP A 103 -6.66 2.40 -23.44
C ASP A 103 -6.88 1.05 -24.15
N ASP A 104 -6.09 0.00 -23.85
CA ASP A 104 -6.37 -1.35 -24.32
C ASP A 104 -7.68 -1.88 -23.72
N ILE A 105 -8.49 -2.57 -24.55
CA ILE A 105 -9.75 -3.18 -24.13
C ILE A 105 -9.46 -4.46 -23.34
N ILE A 106 -9.83 -4.47 -22.07
CA ILE A 106 -9.60 -5.59 -21.16
C ILE A 106 -10.71 -6.62 -21.29
N PHE A 107 -11.96 -6.17 -21.21
CA PHE A 107 -13.14 -7.02 -21.36
C PHE A 107 -14.36 -6.19 -21.78
N THR A 108 -15.38 -6.86 -22.27
CA THR A 108 -16.66 -6.26 -22.65
C THR A 108 -17.81 -6.85 -21.83
N ILE A 109 -18.74 -5.98 -21.40
CA ILE A 109 -19.91 -6.36 -20.62
C ILE A 109 -21.18 -6.03 -21.38
N ALA A 110 -22.01 -7.05 -21.66
CA ALA A 110 -23.32 -6.92 -22.29
C ALA A 110 -23.37 -5.88 -23.43
N ARG A 111 -22.25 -5.75 -24.17
CA ARG A 111 -22.05 -4.72 -25.19
C ARG A 111 -23.15 -4.72 -26.23
N SER A 112 -23.55 -5.91 -26.67
CA SER A 112 -24.63 -6.07 -27.66
C SER A 112 -25.95 -5.47 -27.16
N ASN A 113 -26.26 -5.59 -25.87
CA ASN A 113 -27.48 -5.05 -25.29
C ASN A 113 -27.41 -3.52 -25.17
N TYR A 114 -26.28 -2.99 -24.70
CA TYR A 114 -26.05 -1.55 -24.59
C TYR A 114 -26.03 -0.88 -25.96
N PHE A 115 -25.47 -1.55 -26.96
CA PHE A 115 -25.50 -1.06 -28.36
C PHE A 115 -26.92 -0.98 -28.90
N LYS A 116 -27.75 -1.99 -28.71
CA LYS A 116 -29.17 -1.99 -29.11
C LYS A 116 -29.93 -0.86 -28.41
N ALA A 117 -29.74 -0.67 -27.11
CA ALA A 117 -30.34 0.41 -26.35
C ALA A 117 -29.91 1.79 -26.89
N TYR A 118 -28.63 1.96 -27.20
CA TYR A 118 -28.11 3.17 -27.83
C TYR A 118 -28.79 3.45 -29.17
N LEU A 119 -28.83 2.46 -30.09
CA LEU A 119 -29.49 2.63 -31.39
C LEU A 119 -30.96 3.01 -31.26
N SER A 120 -31.71 2.34 -30.39
CA SER A 120 -33.12 2.64 -30.17
C SER A 120 -33.33 4.07 -29.67
N THR A 121 -32.47 4.57 -28.80
CA THR A 121 -32.55 5.97 -28.32
C THR A 121 -32.13 6.97 -29.38
N VAL A 122 -31.20 6.65 -30.27
CA VAL A 122 -30.85 7.48 -31.45
C VAL A 122 -32.07 7.64 -32.36
N GLU A 123 -32.72 6.53 -32.70
CA GLU A 123 -33.93 6.53 -33.52
C GLU A 123 -35.07 7.34 -32.88
N GLU A 124 -35.27 7.21 -31.57
CA GLU A 124 -36.28 8.00 -30.84
C GLU A 124 -36.00 9.51 -30.92
N VAL A 125 -34.76 9.93 -30.70
CA VAL A 125 -34.35 11.34 -30.77
C VAL A 125 -34.58 11.89 -32.17
N GLU A 126 -34.19 11.15 -33.19
CA GLU A 126 -34.37 11.58 -34.58
C GLU A 126 -35.87 11.71 -34.94
N ALA A 127 -36.69 10.73 -34.59
CA ALA A 127 -38.13 10.78 -34.80
C ALA A 127 -38.79 11.98 -34.10
N ARG A 128 -38.41 12.28 -32.82
CA ARG A 128 -38.92 13.46 -32.11
C ARG A 128 -38.45 14.75 -32.71
N LYS A 129 -37.21 14.82 -33.16
CA LYS A 129 -36.64 15.99 -33.84
C LYS A 129 -37.42 16.32 -35.10
N GLN A 130 -37.71 15.32 -35.91
CA GLN A 130 -38.55 15.50 -37.13
C GLN A 130 -39.95 15.96 -36.78
N LYS A 131 -40.58 15.39 -35.71
CA LYS A 131 -41.88 15.79 -35.24
C LYS A 131 -41.93 17.24 -34.76
N VAL A 132 -40.91 17.70 -34.04
CA VAL A 132 -40.76 19.11 -33.62
C VAL A 132 -40.74 20.01 -34.86
N LEU A 133 -39.93 19.68 -35.90
CA LEU A 133 -39.84 20.47 -37.14
C LEU A 133 -41.20 20.55 -37.83
N ILE A 134 -41.94 19.45 -37.92
CA ILE A 134 -43.29 19.45 -38.50
C ILE A 134 -44.24 20.33 -37.72
N LEU A 135 -44.26 20.23 -36.38
CA LEU A 135 -45.11 21.03 -35.51
C LEU A 135 -44.78 22.52 -35.58
N GLU A 136 -43.49 22.87 -35.68
CA GLU A 136 -43.06 24.26 -35.89
C GLU A 136 -43.55 24.84 -37.23
N ASP A 137 -43.49 24.05 -38.31
CA ASP A 137 -44.01 24.47 -39.60
C ASP A 137 -45.52 24.67 -39.59
N LEU A 138 -46.28 23.75 -38.94
CA LEU A 138 -47.70 23.83 -38.76
C LEU A 138 -48.11 25.06 -37.88
N PHE A 139 -47.36 25.32 -36.81
CA PHE A 139 -47.56 26.50 -35.96
C PHE A 139 -47.36 27.79 -36.77
N ASN A 140 -46.28 27.89 -37.57
CA ASN A 140 -46.01 29.03 -38.42
C ASN A 140 -47.14 29.29 -39.46
N LYS A 141 -47.83 28.20 -39.87
CA LYS A 141 -49.00 28.26 -40.77
C LYS A 141 -50.31 28.51 -40.02
N GLY A 142 -50.29 28.67 -38.71
CA GLY A 142 -51.48 28.88 -37.90
C GLY A 142 -52.36 27.62 -37.69
N ALA A 143 -51.83 26.41 -38.04
CA ALA A 143 -52.55 25.16 -37.97
C ALA A 143 -52.34 24.40 -36.67
N GLU A 144 -51.39 24.80 -35.81
CA GLU A 144 -51.10 24.20 -34.49
C GLU A 144 -50.90 25.24 -33.42
N SER A 145 -51.04 24.81 -32.15
CA SER A 145 -50.83 25.69 -31.00
C SER A 145 -49.37 25.72 -30.55
N GLN A 146 -48.91 26.85 -30.03
CA GLN A 146 -47.58 26.99 -29.47
C GLN A 146 -47.32 25.99 -28.32
N MET A 147 -48.34 25.68 -27.52
CA MET A 147 -48.22 24.73 -26.41
C MET A 147 -47.79 23.36 -26.90
N ARG A 148 -48.36 22.83 -28.00
CA ARG A 148 -47.96 21.53 -28.55
C ARG A 148 -46.53 21.49 -29.05
N VAL A 149 -46.04 22.60 -29.63
CA VAL A 149 -44.60 22.71 -30.01
C VAL A 149 -43.71 22.63 -28.79
N ILE A 150 -44.09 23.37 -27.70
CA ILE A 150 -43.34 23.37 -26.45
C ILE A 150 -43.32 21.97 -25.80
N ASP A 151 -44.50 21.31 -25.74
CA ASP A 151 -44.61 19.96 -25.17
C ASP A 151 -43.72 18.97 -25.91
N GLU A 152 -43.70 18.99 -27.27
CA GLU A 152 -42.86 18.06 -28.04
C GLU A 152 -41.36 18.40 -27.91
N LYS A 153 -41.02 19.72 -27.76
CA LYS A 153 -39.64 20.12 -27.44
C LYS A 153 -39.16 19.58 -26.09
N LEU A 154 -40.03 19.58 -25.06
CA LEU A 154 -39.71 19.00 -23.76
C LEU A 154 -39.48 17.49 -23.88
N LEU A 155 -40.32 16.78 -24.66
CA LEU A 155 -40.12 15.35 -24.93
C LEU A 155 -38.85 15.06 -25.71
N LEU A 156 -38.46 15.95 -26.63
CA LEU A 156 -37.15 15.82 -27.34
C LEU A 156 -35.97 15.98 -26.37
N ILE A 157 -36.06 16.95 -25.46
CA ILE A 157 -35.01 17.15 -24.43
C ILE A 157 -34.88 15.91 -23.53
N ASP A 158 -35.99 15.28 -23.17
CA ASP A 158 -36.00 14.08 -22.37
C ASP A 158 -35.41 12.88 -23.14
N ALA A 159 -35.76 12.73 -24.42
CA ALA A 159 -35.15 11.72 -25.30
C ALA A 159 -33.64 11.92 -25.44
N GLN A 160 -33.16 13.18 -25.56
CA GLN A 160 -31.73 13.48 -25.60
C GLN A 160 -31.00 13.12 -24.31
N LYS A 161 -31.63 13.31 -23.15
CA LYS A 161 -31.07 12.86 -21.86
C LYS A 161 -30.92 11.33 -21.83
N ARG A 162 -31.95 10.60 -22.30
CA ARG A 162 -31.87 9.13 -22.41
C ARG A 162 -30.78 8.69 -23.36
N LEU A 163 -30.62 9.36 -24.52
CA LEU A 163 -29.56 9.10 -25.45
C LEU A 163 -28.17 9.28 -24.82
N ASN A 164 -27.95 10.36 -24.07
CA ASN A 164 -26.68 10.59 -23.37
C ASN A 164 -26.40 9.48 -22.35
N THR A 165 -27.41 9.02 -21.60
CA THR A 165 -27.27 7.91 -20.67
C THR A 165 -26.92 6.62 -21.40
N ALA A 166 -27.63 6.29 -22.47
CA ALA A 166 -27.37 5.10 -23.28
C ALA A 166 -25.99 5.13 -23.95
N THR A 167 -25.57 6.29 -24.45
CA THR A 167 -24.23 6.50 -25.02
C THR A 167 -23.14 6.25 -23.98
N THR A 168 -23.34 6.79 -22.78
CA THR A 168 -22.40 6.61 -21.66
C THR A 168 -22.32 5.13 -21.28
N ALA A 169 -23.44 4.45 -21.13
CA ALA A 169 -23.47 3.02 -20.83
C ALA A 169 -22.81 2.17 -21.91
N TYR A 170 -23.07 2.48 -23.20
CA TYR A 170 -22.43 1.82 -24.31
C TYR A 170 -20.90 2.03 -24.32
N ASN A 171 -20.43 3.23 -24.05
CA ASN A 171 -18.99 3.50 -23.99
C ASN A 171 -18.32 2.77 -22.81
N TYR A 172 -18.97 2.70 -21.67
CA TYR A 172 -18.45 1.97 -20.51
C TYR A 172 -18.61 0.45 -20.61
N SER A 173 -19.36 -0.07 -21.58
CA SER A 173 -19.46 -1.51 -21.84
C SER A 173 -18.14 -2.11 -22.33
N GLU A 174 -17.24 -1.30 -22.88
CA GLU A 174 -15.83 -1.61 -23.09
C GLU A 174 -15.01 -1.11 -21.90
N VAL A 175 -14.51 -2.02 -21.11
CA VAL A 175 -13.63 -1.68 -20.02
C VAL A 175 -12.20 -1.62 -20.52
N LYS A 176 -11.61 -0.43 -20.43
CA LYS A 176 -10.25 -0.13 -20.92
C LYS A 176 -9.27 0.05 -19.78
N SER A 177 -8.00 -0.24 -20.07
CA SER A 177 -6.93 0.03 -19.12
C SER A 177 -6.70 1.53 -18.94
N SER A 178 -6.63 1.98 -17.70
CA SER A 178 -6.24 3.36 -17.37
C SER A 178 -4.73 3.56 -17.30
N VAL A 179 -3.96 2.46 -17.25
CA VAL A 179 -2.51 2.45 -17.03
C VAL A 179 -1.84 1.41 -17.92
N THR A 180 -0.56 1.60 -18.16
CA THR A 180 0.30 0.58 -18.78
C THR A 180 0.89 -0.30 -17.70
N GLY A 181 0.85 -1.61 -17.89
CA GLY A 181 1.34 -2.55 -16.87
C GLY A 181 1.26 -4.00 -17.28
N THR A 182 1.42 -4.88 -16.32
CA THR A 182 1.29 -6.33 -16.50
C THR A 182 0.14 -6.86 -15.64
N VAL A 183 -0.69 -7.71 -16.20
CA VAL A 183 -1.84 -8.32 -15.51
C VAL A 183 -1.34 -9.29 -14.45
N SER A 184 -1.61 -9.00 -13.18
CA SER A 184 -1.20 -9.83 -12.05
C SER A 184 -2.30 -10.77 -11.55
N ILE A 185 -3.56 -10.37 -11.67
CA ILE A 185 -4.73 -11.16 -11.22
C ILE A 185 -5.90 -10.90 -12.17
N VAL A 186 -6.63 -11.94 -12.51
CA VAL A 186 -7.93 -11.88 -13.21
C VAL A 186 -8.92 -12.63 -12.33
N ASN A 187 -9.93 -11.93 -11.79
CA ASN A 187 -10.97 -12.49 -10.91
C ASN A 187 -12.34 -12.47 -11.62
#